data_fc342c6b21a7ca301f7df45503e9605c
#
_entry.id   fc342c6b21a7ca301f7df45503e9605c
#
_cell.length_a   1.000
_cell.length_b   1.000
_cell.length_c   1.000
_cell.angle_alpha   90.00
_cell.angle_beta   90.00
_cell.angle_gamma   90.00
#
_symmetry.space_group_name_H-M   'P 1'
#
loop_
_entity.id
_entity.type
_entity.pdbx_description
1 polymer ?
#
loop_
_entity_poly.entity_id
_entity_poly.type
_entity_poly.pdbx_seq_one_letter_code
_entity_poly.pdbx_strand_id
1 'polypeptide(L)'
;IERKALLEAMLETPIPHLAYSTHVPGEEGAAAFALASEQQFEGIISKRADRPYVAGRGDDWRKTKRLDSDEFAVVGMTKGQGSRTGFGSLLLARPDAKHGWVYAGRVGTGFSTTQLSDLAKHIGEIGSSTPSVHVPIPLDAELKRAKWFDPLFVVEVFIRGLGTSGILRQPSLKTVRMDKDVADLRDSDRGATSKTSAKKGAKNAAKKTASKSTARERAPAPEVRLSSPTKIIFPDRNITKQQVADYYKGVAPHLLREI
;
A
#
# COMPACT_ATOMS: atom_id res chain seq x y z
N ILE A 1 -26.05 -17.94 -14.38
CA ILE A 1 -27.04 -17.30 -13.49
C ILE A 1 -28.12 -18.32 -13.12
N GLU A 2 -28.77 -18.99 -14.05
CA GLU A 2 -29.87 -19.96 -13.80
C GLU A 2 -29.51 -21.04 -12.77
N ARG A 3 -28.37 -21.70 -12.92
CA ARG A 3 -27.92 -22.72 -11.95
C ARG A 3 -27.73 -22.16 -10.54
N LYS A 4 -27.39 -20.87 -10.43
CA LYS A 4 -27.19 -20.22 -9.15
C LYS A 4 -28.52 -19.89 -8.48
N ALA A 5 -29.52 -19.47 -9.26
CA ALA A 5 -30.89 -19.28 -8.78
C ALA A 5 -31.50 -20.61 -8.29
N LEU A 6 -31.29 -21.69 -9.03
CA LEU A 6 -31.73 -23.03 -8.60
C LEU A 6 -31.07 -23.46 -7.31
N LEU A 7 -29.74 -23.24 -7.16
CA LEU A 7 -29.02 -23.54 -5.92
C LEU A 7 -29.51 -22.71 -4.75
N GLU A 8 -29.85 -21.43 -4.97
CA GLU A 8 -30.38 -20.54 -3.95
C GLU A 8 -31.72 -21.06 -3.42
N ALA A 9 -32.64 -21.43 -4.36
CA ALA A 9 -33.93 -22.02 -4.00
C ALA A 9 -33.77 -23.36 -3.23
N MET A 10 -32.75 -24.18 -3.59
CA MET A 10 -32.47 -25.44 -2.87
C MET A 10 -31.93 -25.21 -1.47
N LEU A 11 -31.34 -24.07 -1.19
CA LEU A 11 -30.73 -23.71 0.10
C LEU A 11 -31.57 -22.72 0.92
N GLU A 12 -32.83 -22.48 0.56
CA GLU A 12 -33.76 -21.68 1.37
C GLU A 12 -33.90 -22.23 2.79
N THR A 13 -33.90 -23.56 2.92
CA THR A 13 -33.85 -24.21 4.24
C THR A 13 -32.39 -24.33 4.69
N PRO A 14 -32.02 -23.75 5.85
CA PRO A 14 -30.64 -23.82 6.35
C PRO A 14 -30.16 -25.25 6.54
N ILE A 15 -29.08 -25.61 5.91
CA ILE A 15 -28.38 -26.90 6.08
C ILE A 15 -27.13 -26.65 6.93
N PRO A 16 -26.91 -27.38 8.03
CA PRO A 16 -25.70 -27.23 8.86
C PRO A 16 -24.42 -27.31 8.01
N HIS A 17 -23.50 -26.38 8.23
CA HIS A 17 -22.21 -26.31 7.54
C HIS A 17 -22.26 -26.00 6.04
N LEU A 18 -23.42 -25.63 5.49
CA LEU A 18 -23.60 -25.25 4.10
C LEU A 18 -24.17 -23.83 4.01
N ALA A 19 -23.52 -22.96 3.26
CA ALA A 19 -23.96 -21.60 3.05
C ALA A 19 -23.97 -21.26 1.57
N TYR A 20 -25.02 -20.57 1.13
CA TYR A 20 -25.08 -20.00 -0.22
C TYR A 20 -24.11 -18.83 -0.33
N SER A 21 -23.23 -18.88 -1.31
CA SER A 21 -22.32 -17.75 -1.63
C SER A 21 -23.07 -16.77 -2.52
N THR A 22 -23.45 -15.63 -1.98
CA THR A 22 -24.10 -14.53 -2.72
C THR A 22 -23.19 -14.01 -3.85
N HIS A 23 -23.77 -13.30 -4.80
CA HIS A 23 -23.04 -12.61 -5.87
C HIS A 23 -23.63 -11.22 -6.05
N VAL A 24 -22.83 -10.35 -6.66
CA VAL A 24 -23.20 -8.97 -6.98
C VAL A 24 -23.21 -8.85 -8.49
N PRO A 25 -24.20 -8.15 -9.10
CA PRO A 25 -24.22 -7.87 -10.54
C PRO A 25 -22.94 -7.15 -11.01
N GLY A 26 -22.60 -7.30 -12.30
CA GLY A 26 -21.35 -6.77 -12.85
C GLY A 26 -21.24 -5.25 -12.79
N GLU A 27 -22.38 -4.54 -12.88
CA GLU A 27 -22.47 -3.09 -12.76
C GLU A 27 -22.03 -2.57 -11.38
N GLU A 28 -22.19 -3.39 -10.35
CA GLU A 28 -21.82 -3.07 -8.97
C GLU A 28 -20.41 -3.56 -8.61
N GLY A 29 -19.63 -4.03 -9.58
CA GLY A 29 -18.30 -4.63 -9.35
C GLY A 29 -17.33 -3.72 -8.60
N ALA A 30 -17.36 -2.40 -8.86
CA ALA A 30 -16.52 -1.43 -8.15
C ALA A 30 -16.93 -1.30 -6.67
N ALA A 31 -18.25 -1.23 -6.38
CA ALA A 31 -18.77 -1.17 -5.02
C ALA A 31 -18.48 -2.48 -4.25
N ALA A 32 -18.62 -3.64 -4.90
CA ALA A 32 -18.27 -4.93 -4.32
C ALA A 32 -16.77 -5.02 -3.97
N PHE A 33 -15.90 -4.46 -4.82
CA PHE A 33 -14.46 -4.41 -4.53
C PHE A 33 -14.12 -3.47 -3.36
N ALA A 34 -14.77 -2.31 -3.29
CA ALA A 34 -14.62 -1.38 -2.18
C ALA A 34 -15.04 -2.03 -0.85
N LEU A 35 -16.21 -2.65 -0.80
CA LEU A 35 -16.72 -3.37 0.37
C LEU A 35 -15.81 -4.53 0.79
N ALA A 36 -15.33 -5.32 -0.17
CA ALA A 36 -14.36 -6.39 0.08
C ALA A 36 -13.06 -5.85 0.68
N SER A 37 -12.62 -4.67 0.23
CA SER A 37 -11.41 -3.99 0.73
C SER A 37 -11.61 -3.48 2.16
N GLU A 38 -12.75 -2.89 2.49
CA GLU A 38 -13.11 -2.45 3.85
C GLU A 38 -13.16 -3.63 4.83
N GLN A 39 -13.70 -4.75 4.39
CA GLN A 39 -13.78 -5.99 5.17
C GLN A 39 -12.47 -6.79 5.21
N GLN A 40 -11.39 -6.25 4.65
CA GLN A 40 -10.07 -6.88 4.64
C GLN A 40 -10.00 -8.21 3.85
N PHE A 41 -10.90 -8.45 2.89
CA PHE A 41 -10.81 -9.62 2.02
C PHE A 41 -9.63 -9.49 1.05
N GLU A 42 -9.13 -10.63 0.56
CA GLU A 42 -8.01 -10.67 -0.41
C GLU A 42 -8.35 -9.97 -1.74
N GLY A 43 -9.64 -9.85 -2.05
CA GLY A 43 -10.15 -9.25 -3.27
C GLY A 43 -11.44 -9.93 -3.72
N ILE A 44 -11.81 -9.74 -4.99
CA ILE A 44 -13.02 -10.32 -5.59
C ILE A 44 -12.67 -11.20 -6.79
N ILE A 45 -13.59 -12.11 -7.13
CA ILE A 45 -13.53 -12.90 -8.36
C ILE A 45 -14.71 -12.52 -9.24
N SER A 46 -14.45 -11.86 -10.36
CA SER A 46 -15.42 -11.57 -11.39
C SER A 46 -15.54 -12.77 -12.32
N LYS A 47 -16.75 -13.19 -12.61
CA LYS A 47 -17.05 -14.34 -13.47
C LYS A 47 -17.99 -13.92 -14.59
N ARG A 48 -17.76 -14.36 -15.82
CA ARG A 48 -18.69 -14.13 -16.92
C ARG A 48 -20.01 -14.85 -16.64
N ALA A 49 -21.10 -14.10 -16.70
CA ALA A 49 -22.45 -14.62 -16.42
C ALA A 49 -23.00 -15.51 -17.55
N ASP A 50 -22.52 -15.27 -18.78
CA ASP A 50 -22.94 -15.92 -20.03
C ASP A 50 -22.13 -17.18 -20.38
N ARG A 51 -21.21 -17.64 -19.50
CA ARG A 51 -20.35 -18.79 -19.76
C ARG A 51 -20.58 -19.93 -18.78
N PRO A 52 -20.49 -21.19 -19.26
CA PRO A 52 -20.47 -22.36 -18.38
C PRO A 52 -19.17 -22.41 -17.60
N TYR A 53 -19.14 -23.23 -16.54
CA TYR A 53 -17.91 -23.54 -15.86
C TYR A 53 -17.00 -24.40 -16.78
N VAL A 54 -15.77 -23.97 -16.95
CA VAL A 54 -14.71 -24.71 -17.64
C VAL A 54 -13.56 -24.90 -16.67
N ALA A 55 -13.11 -26.15 -16.50
CA ALA A 55 -11.96 -26.45 -15.67
C ALA A 55 -10.65 -25.94 -16.30
N GLY A 56 -9.73 -25.45 -15.48
CA GLY A 56 -8.43 -24.97 -15.94
C GLY A 56 -8.31 -23.44 -15.90
N ARG A 57 -7.27 -22.92 -16.57
CA ARG A 57 -7.04 -21.47 -16.69
C ARG A 57 -7.76 -20.94 -17.93
N GLY A 58 -8.48 -19.83 -17.77
CA GLY A 58 -9.18 -19.14 -18.83
C GLY A 58 -9.49 -17.70 -18.45
N ASP A 59 -10.08 -16.93 -19.37
CA ASP A 59 -10.42 -15.51 -19.17
C ASP A 59 -11.84 -15.28 -18.62
N ASP A 60 -12.61 -16.35 -18.44
CA ASP A 60 -13.99 -16.26 -17.94
C ASP A 60 -14.06 -15.93 -16.44
N TRP A 61 -12.96 -16.18 -15.72
CA TRP A 61 -12.82 -15.85 -14.31
C TRP A 61 -11.63 -14.93 -14.10
N ARG A 62 -11.87 -13.74 -13.56
CA ARG A 62 -10.84 -12.76 -13.27
C ARG A 62 -10.74 -12.50 -11.77
N LYS A 63 -9.56 -12.71 -11.21
CA LYS A 63 -9.27 -12.38 -9.82
C LYS A 63 -8.70 -10.97 -9.73
N THR A 64 -9.45 -10.07 -9.08
CA THR A 64 -9.00 -8.72 -8.73
C THR A 64 -8.60 -8.72 -7.26
N LYS A 65 -7.30 -8.67 -7.00
CA LYS A 65 -6.76 -8.65 -5.64
C LYS A 65 -6.69 -7.23 -5.10
N ARG A 66 -6.98 -7.07 -3.82
CA ARG A 66 -6.61 -5.88 -3.06
C ARG A 66 -5.09 -5.84 -2.95
N LEU A 67 -4.51 -4.72 -3.31
CA LEU A 67 -3.09 -4.45 -3.15
C LEU A 67 -2.95 -3.39 -2.07
N ASP A 68 -2.53 -3.80 -0.89
CA ASP A 68 -2.10 -2.85 0.13
C ASP A 68 -0.76 -2.28 -0.29
N SER A 69 -0.52 -1.01 0.00
CA SER A 69 0.77 -0.38 -0.19
C SER A 69 1.22 0.27 1.12
N ASP A 70 2.52 0.29 1.33
CA ASP A 70 3.14 0.88 2.50
C ASP A 70 4.46 1.52 2.13
N GLU A 71 4.99 2.38 2.98
CA GLU A 71 6.16 3.19 2.73
C GLU A 71 7.38 2.66 3.49
N PHE A 72 8.50 2.63 2.79
CA PHE A 72 9.76 2.13 3.33
C PHE A 72 10.92 3.04 2.95
N ALA A 73 11.91 3.11 3.82
CA ALA A 73 13.19 3.72 3.50
C ALA A 73 14.05 2.75 2.68
N VAL A 74 14.74 3.26 1.68
CA VAL A 74 15.73 2.51 0.93
C VAL A 74 17.07 2.58 1.66
N VAL A 75 17.64 1.39 1.96
CA VAL A 75 18.85 1.20 2.77
C VAL A 75 19.94 0.41 2.06
N GLY A 76 19.75 0.13 0.79
CA GLY A 76 20.72 -0.62 0.01
C GLY A 76 20.19 -1.07 -1.32
N MET A 77 21.05 -1.72 -2.09
CA MET A 77 20.71 -2.33 -3.38
C MET A 77 21.52 -3.60 -3.63
N THR A 78 20.92 -4.53 -4.39
CA THR A 78 21.64 -5.70 -4.89
C THR A 78 22.16 -5.44 -6.29
N LYS A 79 23.20 -6.16 -6.71
CA LYS A 79 23.73 -6.08 -8.08
C LYS A 79 22.70 -6.64 -9.06
N GLY A 80 22.54 -6.01 -10.23
CA GLY A 80 21.74 -6.53 -11.32
C GLY A 80 22.27 -7.90 -11.81
N GLN A 81 21.36 -8.77 -12.24
CA GLN A 81 21.68 -10.07 -12.80
C GLN A 81 21.25 -10.16 -14.27
N GLY A 82 22.00 -10.88 -15.09
CA GLY A 82 21.74 -11.03 -16.51
C GLY A 82 21.82 -9.72 -17.30
N SER A 83 20.85 -9.45 -18.15
CA SER A 83 20.77 -8.23 -18.98
C SER A 83 20.29 -6.99 -18.23
N ARG A 84 19.98 -7.08 -16.94
CA ARG A 84 19.46 -5.97 -16.16
C ARG A 84 20.56 -4.99 -15.81
N THR A 85 20.53 -3.80 -16.39
CA THR A 85 21.43 -2.69 -16.12
C THR A 85 21.01 -1.95 -14.82
N GLY A 86 21.98 -1.41 -14.09
CA GLY A 86 21.75 -0.69 -12.85
C GLY A 86 21.81 -1.60 -11.62
N PHE A 87 20.68 -1.84 -10.97
CA PHE A 87 20.62 -2.68 -9.77
C PHE A 87 19.59 -3.83 -9.93
N GLY A 88 19.72 -4.86 -9.11
CA GLY A 88 18.79 -6.00 -9.08
C GLY A 88 17.52 -5.70 -8.31
N SER A 89 17.67 -5.28 -7.05
CA SER A 89 16.59 -4.89 -6.15
C SER A 89 17.04 -3.80 -5.19
N LEU A 90 16.11 -2.98 -4.69
CA LEU A 90 16.33 -2.07 -3.58
C LEU A 90 16.06 -2.81 -2.27
N LEU A 91 16.89 -2.57 -1.26
CA LEU A 91 16.72 -3.07 0.09
C LEU A 91 15.91 -2.08 0.90
N LEU A 92 14.89 -2.56 1.57
CA LEU A 92 13.89 -1.78 2.26
C LEU A 92 14.02 -1.92 3.77
N ALA A 93 13.83 -0.82 4.50
CA ALA A 93 13.77 -0.80 5.94
C ALA A 93 12.56 0.01 6.44
N ARG A 94 12.09 -0.36 7.63
CA ARG A 94 11.07 0.38 8.38
C ARG A 94 11.62 0.87 9.69
N PRO A 95 11.04 1.91 10.30
CA PRO A 95 11.38 2.33 11.64
C PRO A 95 11.13 1.22 12.66
N ASP A 96 11.95 1.19 13.70
CA ASP A 96 11.82 0.27 14.83
C ASP A 96 12.28 0.97 16.12
N ALA A 97 11.49 0.86 17.18
CA ALA A 97 11.75 1.55 18.42
C ALA A 97 13.05 1.10 19.11
N LYS A 98 13.47 -0.16 18.93
CA LYS A 98 14.64 -0.74 19.57
C LYS A 98 15.93 -0.56 18.76
N HIS A 99 15.82 -0.71 17.44
CA HIS A 99 17.01 -0.79 16.56
C HIS A 99 17.13 0.45 15.65
N GLY A 100 16.22 1.41 15.76
CA GLY A 100 16.13 2.57 14.88
C GLY A 100 15.60 2.23 13.49
N TRP A 101 16.25 1.32 12.77
CA TRP A 101 15.82 0.81 11.47
C TRP A 101 15.99 -0.71 11.40
N VAL A 102 14.97 -1.38 10.86
CA VAL A 102 14.97 -2.83 10.66
C VAL A 102 14.71 -3.15 9.19
N TYR A 103 15.54 -4.01 8.63
CA TYR A 103 15.34 -4.53 7.28
C TYR A 103 13.98 -5.20 7.12
N ALA A 104 13.23 -4.78 6.12
CA ALA A 104 11.86 -5.24 5.85
C ALA A 104 11.73 -6.12 4.60
N GLY A 105 12.76 -6.20 3.78
CA GLY A 105 12.73 -6.98 2.54
C GLY A 105 13.38 -6.26 1.36
N ARG A 106 13.20 -6.81 0.17
CA ARG A 106 13.76 -6.24 -1.07
C ARG A 106 12.72 -6.18 -2.18
N VAL A 107 12.72 -5.09 -2.95
CA VAL A 107 11.84 -4.88 -4.10
C VAL A 107 12.66 -4.88 -5.38
N GLY A 108 12.35 -5.81 -6.30
CA GLY A 108 13.04 -5.95 -7.58
C GLY A 108 12.13 -5.80 -8.79
N THR A 109 10.82 -5.55 -8.61
CA THR A 109 9.84 -5.43 -9.69
C THR A 109 9.06 -4.11 -9.58
N GLY A 110 8.37 -3.72 -10.65
CA GLY A 110 7.60 -2.47 -10.70
C GLY A 110 8.40 -1.25 -11.17
N PHE A 111 9.67 -1.42 -11.57
CA PHE A 111 10.50 -0.34 -12.10
C PHE A 111 10.40 -0.26 -13.63
N SER A 112 10.31 0.93 -14.19
CA SER A 112 10.62 1.18 -15.59
C SER A 112 12.15 1.21 -15.81
N THR A 113 12.58 1.05 -17.05
CA THR A 113 14.02 1.12 -17.40
C THR A 113 14.62 2.49 -17.04
N THR A 114 13.87 3.57 -17.25
CA THR A 114 14.27 4.93 -16.89
C THR A 114 14.46 5.06 -15.39
N GLN A 115 13.47 4.60 -14.58
CA GLN A 115 13.58 4.63 -13.12
C GLN A 115 14.78 3.84 -12.59
N LEU A 116 15.10 2.68 -13.18
CA LEU A 116 16.28 1.91 -12.80
C LEU A 116 17.57 2.71 -13.03
N SER A 117 17.68 3.37 -14.18
CA SER A 117 18.85 4.20 -14.50
C SER A 117 18.98 5.41 -13.59
N ASP A 118 17.88 6.14 -13.37
CA ASP A 118 17.89 7.36 -12.58
C ASP A 118 18.16 7.08 -11.10
N LEU A 119 17.55 6.04 -10.55
CA LEU A 119 17.83 5.60 -9.18
C LEU A 119 19.26 5.10 -9.01
N ALA A 120 19.79 4.36 -9.99
CA ALA A 120 21.18 3.92 -9.97
C ALA A 120 22.16 5.10 -9.95
N LYS A 121 21.89 6.15 -10.74
CA LYS A 121 22.68 7.40 -10.74
C LYS A 121 22.53 8.15 -9.41
N HIS A 122 21.30 8.24 -8.88
CA HIS A 122 21.04 8.93 -7.63
C HIS A 122 21.73 8.27 -6.43
N ILE A 123 21.73 6.93 -6.39
CA ILE A 123 22.43 6.17 -5.36
C ILE A 123 23.96 6.26 -5.56
N GLY A 124 24.41 6.30 -6.81
CA GLY A 124 25.84 6.38 -7.13
C GLY A 124 26.63 5.18 -6.60
N GLU A 125 27.85 5.47 -6.10
CA GLU A 125 28.74 4.43 -5.58
C GLU A 125 28.72 4.31 -4.04
N ILE A 126 27.75 4.96 -3.38
CA ILE A 126 27.64 4.90 -1.92
C ILE A 126 27.32 3.50 -1.43
N GLY A 127 27.78 3.19 -0.23
CA GLY A 127 27.46 1.96 0.48
C GLY A 127 28.66 1.06 0.76
N SER A 128 28.43 0.12 1.65
CA SER A 128 29.38 -0.90 2.10
C SER A 128 28.78 -2.30 1.99
N SER A 129 29.57 -3.33 2.20
CA SER A 129 29.10 -4.72 2.29
C SER A 129 28.46 -5.06 3.65
N THR A 130 28.59 -4.15 4.63
CA THR A 130 28.04 -4.34 5.98
C THR A 130 26.67 -3.66 6.08
N PRO A 131 25.64 -4.36 6.59
CA PRO A 131 24.35 -3.74 6.83
C PRO A 131 24.44 -2.52 7.75
N SER A 132 23.83 -1.40 7.35
CA SER A 132 23.68 -0.17 8.15
C SER A 132 22.45 -0.21 9.07
N VAL A 133 21.63 -1.26 8.96
CA VAL A 133 20.37 -1.46 9.69
C VAL A 133 20.34 -2.85 10.32
N HIS A 134 19.48 -3.03 11.33
CA HIS A 134 19.27 -4.35 11.92
C HIS A 134 18.61 -5.30 10.91
N VAL A 135 19.20 -6.48 10.68
CA VAL A 135 18.67 -7.50 9.78
C VAL A 135 18.19 -8.69 10.61
N PRO A 136 16.85 -8.93 10.69
CA PRO A 136 16.27 -9.95 11.57
C PRO A 136 16.35 -11.38 11.02
N ILE A 137 16.99 -11.57 9.87
CA ILE A 137 17.14 -12.86 9.19
C ILE A 137 18.61 -13.12 8.84
N PRO A 138 19.02 -14.38 8.66
CA PRO A 138 20.34 -14.70 8.13
C PRO A 138 20.53 -14.08 6.73
N LEU A 139 21.70 -13.50 6.50
CA LEU A 139 22.06 -12.94 5.19
C LEU A 139 22.26 -14.08 4.18
N ASP A 140 21.44 -14.11 3.14
CA ASP A 140 21.64 -14.98 1.99
C ASP A 140 22.83 -14.49 1.12
N ALA A 141 23.19 -15.25 0.08
CA ALA A 141 24.31 -14.92 -0.79
C ALA A 141 24.15 -13.58 -1.52
N GLU A 142 22.91 -13.16 -1.79
CA GLU A 142 22.61 -11.90 -2.46
C GLU A 142 22.74 -10.72 -1.51
N LEU A 143 22.21 -10.84 -0.29
CA LEU A 143 22.31 -9.81 0.75
C LEU A 143 23.77 -9.64 1.25
N LYS A 144 24.58 -10.71 1.28
CA LYS A 144 26.02 -10.64 1.58
C LYS A 144 26.84 -9.85 0.54
N ARG A 145 26.35 -9.82 -0.72
CA ARG A 145 26.99 -9.08 -1.82
C ARG A 145 26.33 -7.75 -2.11
N ALA A 146 25.27 -7.41 -1.37
CA ALA A 146 24.55 -6.15 -1.53
C ALA A 146 25.41 -4.97 -1.07
N LYS A 147 25.13 -3.80 -1.63
CA LYS A 147 25.60 -2.52 -1.10
C LYS A 147 24.58 -1.99 -0.12
N TRP A 148 25.01 -1.74 1.13
CA TRP A 148 24.19 -1.18 2.19
C TRP A 148 24.60 0.26 2.47
N PHE A 149 23.63 1.11 2.73
CA PHE A 149 23.85 2.52 3.09
C PHE A 149 22.78 2.97 4.09
N ASP A 150 23.00 4.11 4.74
CA ASP A 150 22.01 4.70 5.62
C ASP A 150 20.72 5.02 4.86
N PRO A 151 19.57 5.04 5.54
CA PRO A 151 18.29 5.35 4.91
C PRO A 151 18.36 6.62 4.06
N LEU A 152 18.16 6.48 2.74
CA LEU A 152 18.48 7.54 1.77
C LEU A 152 17.24 8.26 1.24
N PHE A 153 16.21 7.53 0.84
CA PHE A 153 14.94 8.06 0.33
C PHE A 153 13.79 7.10 0.59
N VAL A 154 12.56 7.59 0.41
CA VAL A 154 11.33 6.82 0.67
C VAL A 154 10.75 6.27 -0.62
N VAL A 155 10.31 5.02 -0.59
CA VAL A 155 9.54 4.38 -1.65
C VAL A 155 8.22 3.85 -1.10
N GLU A 156 7.16 3.92 -1.89
CA GLU A 156 5.91 3.22 -1.64
C GLU A 156 5.91 1.94 -2.47
N VAL A 157 5.61 0.83 -1.83
CA VAL A 157 5.56 -0.49 -2.48
C VAL A 157 4.23 -1.17 -2.23
N PHE A 158 3.71 -1.85 -3.23
CA PHE A 158 2.62 -2.80 -3.05
C PHE A 158 3.14 -3.99 -2.26
N ILE A 159 2.38 -4.42 -1.26
CA ILE A 159 2.71 -5.54 -0.38
C ILE A 159 1.62 -6.61 -0.43
N ARG A 160 2.01 -7.86 -0.21
CA ARG A 160 1.09 -9.01 -0.09
C ARG A 160 1.14 -9.63 1.32
N GLY A 161 1.35 -8.77 2.31
CA GLY A 161 1.53 -9.14 3.71
C GLY A 161 2.99 -9.38 4.09
N LEU A 162 3.18 -9.76 5.35
CA LEU A 162 4.48 -10.08 5.94
C LEU A 162 4.63 -11.60 6.09
N GLY A 163 5.84 -12.08 5.89
CA GLY A 163 6.23 -13.43 6.30
C GLY A 163 6.38 -13.54 7.82
N THR A 164 6.59 -14.77 8.31
CA THR A 164 6.75 -15.07 9.75
C THR A 164 7.93 -14.34 10.39
N SER A 165 8.96 -14.00 9.61
CA SER A 165 10.13 -13.22 10.05
C SER A 165 9.93 -11.69 9.94
N GLY A 166 8.72 -11.21 9.65
CA GLY A 166 8.45 -9.79 9.45
C GLY A 166 8.96 -9.23 8.12
N ILE A 167 9.39 -10.07 7.18
CA ILE A 167 9.87 -9.68 5.86
C ILE A 167 8.72 -9.62 4.87
N LEU A 168 8.71 -8.59 4.03
CA LEU A 168 7.72 -8.36 2.99
C LEU A 168 7.64 -9.52 2.00
N ARG A 169 6.41 -9.91 1.67
CA ARG A 169 6.14 -10.94 0.66
C ARG A 169 5.87 -10.30 -0.70
N GLN A 170 6.70 -10.65 -1.69
CA GLN A 170 6.55 -10.24 -3.09
C GLN A 170 6.25 -8.74 -3.28
N PRO A 171 7.04 -7.83 -2.69
CA PRO A 171 6.82 -6.40 -2.86
C PRO A 171 7.07 -6.00 -4.31
N SER A 172 6.31 -4.99 -4.78
CA SER A 172 6.47 -4.38 -6.10
C SER A 172 6.46 -2.88 -5.96
N LEU A 173 7.37 -2.17 -6.61
CA LEU A 173 7.43 -0.71 -6.54
C LEU A 173 6.11 -0.12 -7.04
N LYS A 174 5.54 0.79 -6.26
CA LYS A 174 4.42 1.63 -6.66
C LYS A 174 4.93 3.00 -7.11
N THR A 175 5.71 3.65 -6.27
CA THR A 175 6.31 4.94 -6.61
C THR A 175 7.51 5.27 -5.70
N VAL A 176 8.37 6.18 -6.17
CA VAL A 176 9.39 6.84 -5.35
C VAL A 176 8.76 8.10 -4.74
N ARG A 177 8.84 8.26 -3.43
CA ARG A 177 8.21 9.36 -2.70
C ARG A 177 9.17 10.53 -2.58
N MET A 178 9.23 11.34 -3.64
CA MET A 178 10.05 12.57 -3.67
C MET A 178 9.52 13.67 -2.74
N ASP A 179 8.28 13.53 -2.29
CA ASP A 179 7.57 14.46 -1.39
C ASP A 179 7.81 14.18 0.10
N LYS A 180 8.47 13.06 0.44
CA LYS A 180 8.73 12.63 1.82
C LYS A 180 10.22 12.45 2.10
N ASP A 181 10.58 12.74 3.33
CA ASP A 181 11.89 12.43 3.87
C ASP A 181 11.85 11.15 4.72
N VAL A 182 13.00 10.53 4.88
CA VAL A 182 13.16 9.33 5.73
C VAL A 182 12.74 9.60 7.18
N ALA A 183 12.91 10.82 7.67
CA ALA A 183 12.47 11.24 8.99
C ALA A 183 10.94 11.15 9.17
N ASP A 184 10.18 11.42 8.10
CA ASP A 184 8.70 11.38 8.14
C ASP A 184 8.16 9.98 8.47
N LEU A 185 8.89 8.91 8.11
CA LEU A 185 8.51 7.53 8.44
C LEU A 185 8.60 7.25 9.94
N ARG A 186 9.59 7.84 10.65
CA ARG A 186 9.74 7.69 12.10
C ARG A 186 8.62 8.36 12.88
N ASP A 187 8.11 9.47 12.39
CA ASP A 187 7.05 10.22 13.05
C ASP A 187 5.67 9.58 12.85
N SER A 188 5.43 8.96 11.70
CA SER A 188 4.20 8.20 11.44
C SER A 188 4.08 6.95 12.31
N ASP A 189 5.18 6.26 12.61
CA ASP A 189 5.17 5.08 13.48
C ASP A 189 4.88 5.44 14.95
N ARG A 190 5.38 6.58 15.44
CA ARG A 190 5.02 7.13 16.77
C ARG A 190 3.54 7.46 16.89
N GLY A 191 2.90 7.92 15.81
CA GLY A 191 1.47 8.19 15.75
C GLY A 191 0.59 6.93 15.73
N ALA A 192 1.07 5.83 15.15
CA ALA A 192 0.35 4.57 15.06
C ALA A 192 0.32 3.78 16.39
N THR A 193 1.41 3.83 17.17
CA THR A 193 1.46 3.20 18.50
C THR A 193 0.51 3.83 19.51
N SER A 194 0.21 5.14 19.38
CA SER A 194 -0.77 5.81 20.23
C SER A 194 -2.24 5.47 19.89
N LYS A 195 -2.53 5.01 18.67
CA LYS A 195 -3.89 4.62 18.24
C LYS A 195 -4.25 3.17 18.56
N THR A 196 -3.26 2.27 18.71
CA THR A 196 -3.49 0.85 19.02
C THR A 196 -3.72 0.60 20.51
N SER A 197 -3.26 1.45 21.42
CA SER A 197 -3.52 1.32 22.86
C SER A 197 -4.90 1.81 23.29
N ALA A 198 -5.63 2.57 22.46
CA ALA A 198 -6.96 3.11 22.78
C ALA A 198 -8.14 2.20 22.41
N LYS A 199 -7.90 1.01 21.81
CA LYS A 199 -8.96 0.12 21.31
C LYS A 199 -9.22 -1.14 22.13
N LYS A 200 -8.74 -1.18 23.40
CA LYS A 200 -9.01 -2.26 24.35
C LYS A 200 -9.81 -1.77 25.59
N GLY A 201 -10.95 -1.16 25.36
CA GLY A 201 -11.78 -0.76 26.48
C GLY A 201 -13.07 -0.05 26.07
N ALA A 202 -13.96 -0.68 25.35
CA ALA A 202 -15.37 -0.29 25.32
C ALA A 202 -16.23 -1.42 24.75
N LYS A 203 -16.61 -2.37 25.60
CA LYS A 203 -17.84 -3.15 25.43
C LYS A 203 -18.83 -2.70 26.49
N ASN A 204 -20.05 -2.49 26.04
CA ASN A 204 -21.30 -2.25 26.75
C ASN A 204 -21.74 -0.79 26.92
N ALA A 205 -22.68 -0.38 26.08
CA ALA A 205 -24.04 -0.04 26.51
C ALA A 205 -24.87 0.45 25.32
N ALA A 206 -25.83 -0.35 24.93
CA ALA A 206 -26.93 0.06 24.07
C ALA A 206 -27.93 0.84 24.90
N LYS A 207 -28.36 2.03 24.43
CA LYS A 207 -29.71 2.55 24.73
C LYS A 207 -30.18 3.51 23.65
N LYS A 208 -31.35 3.23 23.12
CA LYS A 208 -32.18 3.98 22.20
C LYS A 208 -32.37 5.45 22.65
N THR A 209 -32.39 6.37 21.70
CA THR A 209 -33.52 7.33 21.57
C THR A 209 -33.48 7.98 20.18
N ALA A 210 -34.66 8.22 19.66
CA ALA A 210 -34.95 8.68 18.32
C ALA A 210 -34.98 10.21 18.21
N SER A 211 -34.84 10.69 16.95
CA SER A 211 -35.44 11.91 16.36
C SER A 211 -34.83 13.26 16.72
N LYS A 212 -34.25 13.91 15.73
CA LYS A 212 -34.80 15.11 15.06
C LYS A 212 -33.83 15.62 13.99
N SER A 213 -34.36 15.82 12.79
CA SER A 213 -33.73 16.49 11.68
C SER A 213 -33.45 17.94 11.99
N THR A 214 -32.20 18.38 11.87
CA THR A 214 -31.85 19.79 11.65
C THR A 214 -30.64 19.83 10.74
N ALA A 215 -30.67 20.75 9.78
CA ALA A 215 -29.67 20.98 8.75
C ALA A 215 -28.24 20.99 9.32
N ARG A 216 -27.39 20.11 8.82
CA ARG A 216 -25.97 20.07 9.17
C ARG A 216 -25.25 21.15 8.37
N GLU A 217 -24.90 22.21 9.03
CA GLU A 217 -23.85 23.14 8.68
C GLU A 217 -22.55 22.32 8.41
N ARG A 218 -21.97 22.54 7.25
CA ARG A 218 -20.76 21.83 6.79
C ARG A 218 -19.62 22.15 7.75
N ALA A 219 -19.17 21.17 8.50
CA ALA A 219 -17.96 21.28 9.32
C ALA A 219 -16.74 21.66 8.42
N PRO A 220 -15.82 22.50 8.87
CA PRO A 220 -14.61 22.84 8.12
C PRO A 220 -13.82 21.58 7.81
N ALA A 221 -13.34 21.49 6.56
CA ALA A 221 -12.52 20.39 6.11
C ALA A 221 -11.28 20.23 7.02
N PRO A 222 -10.84 18.99 7.32
CA PRO A 222 -9.67 18.78 8.16
C PRO A 222 -8.44 19.46 7.52
N GLU A 223 -7.76 20.28 8.30
CA GLU A 223 -6.55 20.97 7.87
C GLU A 223 -5.46 19.94 7.57
N VAL A 224 -5.04 19.87 6.31
CA VAL A 224 -3.99 18.96 5.86
C VAL A 224 -2.65 19.48 6.35
N ARG A 225 -2.03 18.78 7.30
CA ARG A 225 -0.68 19.10 7.76
C ARG A 225 0.36 18.66 6.73
N LEU A 226 1.13 19.62 6.24
CA LEU A 226 2.20 19.38 5.28
C LEU A 226 3.50 19.03 6.02
N SER A 227 4.06 17.84 5.78
CA SER A 227 5.40 17.48 6.29
C SER A 227 6.47 18.18 5.45
N SER A 228 7.57 18.64 6.07
CA SER A 228 8.71 19.28 5.40
C SER A 228 8.33 20.37 4.38
N PRO A 229 7.62 21.45 4.77
CA PRO A 229 7.06 22.45 3.84
C PRO A 229 8.12 23.20 3.03
N THR A 230 9.32 23.35 3.57
CA THR A 230 10.45 24.05 2.94
C THR A 230 11.26 23.18 1.97
N LYS A 231 10.96 21.87 1.87
CA LYS A 231 11.65 20.97 0.94
C LYS A 231 11.46 21.45 -0.50
N ILE A 232 12.56 21.59 -1.23
CA ILE A 232 12.55 21.95 -2.65
C ILE A 232 12.10 20.72 -3.45
N ILE A 233 10.99 20.85 -4.21
CA ILE A 233 10.43 19.79 -5.05
C ILE A 233 10.91 19.95 -6.51
N PHE A 234 11.06 21.18 -6.98
CA PHE A 234 11.58 21.48 -8.32
C PHE A 234 12.88 22.31 -8.19
N PRO A 235 14.06 21.64 -8.20
CA PRO A 235 15.35 22.30 -8.01
C PRO A 235 15.63 23.42 -9.02
N ASP A 236 15.27 23.21 -10.28
CA ASP A 236 15.52 24.17 -11.38
C ASP A 236 14.83 25.52 -11.19
N ARG A 237 13.74 25.54 -10.41
CA ARG A 237 12.94 26.74 -10.13
C ARG A 237 12.87 27.09 -8.65
N ASN A 238 13.59 26.36 -7.82
CA ASN A 238 13.60 26.53 -6.37
C ASN A 238 12.20 26.52 -5.72
N ILE A 239 11.27 25.69 -6.28
CA ILE A 239 9.90 25.59 -5.81
C ILE A 239 9.82 24.62 -4.65
N THR A 240 9.30 25.10 -3.53
CA THR A 240 9.14 24.31 -2.31
C THR A 240 7.82 23.51 -2.32
N LYS A 241 7.75 22.50 -1.44
CA LYS A 241 6.55 21.69 -1.21
C LYS A 241 5.34 22.54 -0.78
N GLN A 242 5.58 23.58 0.03
CA GLN A 242 4.54 24.52 0.44
C GLN A 242 3.95 25.26 -0.76
N GLN A 243 4.79 25.79 -1.64
CA GLN A 243 4.33 26.49 -2.84
C GLN A 243 3.51 25.63 -3.78
N VAL A 244 3.87 24.33 -3.92
CA VAL A 244 3.08 23.37 -4.68
C VAL A 244 1.71 23.14 -4.03
N ALA A 245 1.67 22.96 -2.71
CA ALA A 245 0.42 22.79 -1.96
C ALA A 245 -0.50 24.02 -2.06
N ASP A 246 0.07 25.21 -1.94
CA ASP A 246 -0.67 26.48 -2.06
C ASP A 246 -1.25 26.67 -3.47
N TYR A 247 -0.49 26.29 -4.51
CA TYR A 247 -0.99 26.26 -5.88
C TYR A 247 -2.22 25.36 -6.01
N TYR A 248 -2.14 24.09 -5.56
CA TYR A 248 -3.28 23.18 -5.63
C TYR A 248 -4.46 23.62 -4.77
N LYS A 249 -4.22 24.23 -3.63
CA LYS A 249 -5.28 24.84 -2.81
C LYS A 249 -6.01 25.96 -3.56
N GLY A 250 -5.27 26.77 -4.32
CA GLY A 250 -5.85 27.84 -5.13
C GLY A 250 -6.67 27.34 -6.32
N VAL A 251 -6.23 26.27 -7.00
CA VAL A 251 -6.91 25.74 -8.20
C VAL A 251 -8.00 24.70 -7.87
N ALA A 252 -8.00 24.13 -6.68
CA ALA A 252 -8.97 23.11 -6.26
C ALA A 252 -10.45 23.51 -6.48
N PRO A 253 -10.90 24.75 -6.20
CA PRO A 253 -12.28 25.15 -6.47
C PRO A 253 -12.67 25.09 -7.93
N HIS A 254 -11.70 25.22 -8.86
CA HIS A 254 -11.93 25.14 -10.30
C HIS A 254 -11.89 23.68 -10.78
N LEU A 255 -10.94 22.88 -10.29
CA LEU A 255 -10.79 21.47 -10.65
C LEU A 255 -11.96 20.61 -10.14
N LEU A 256 -12.45 20.86 -8.92
CA LEU A 256 -13.53 20.07 -8.30
C LEU A 256 -14.94 20.40 -8.86
N ARG A 257 -15.07 21.34 -9.78
CA ARG A 257 -16.33 21.61 -10.50
C ARG A 257 -16.50 20.72 -11.74
N GLU A 258 -15.42 20.12 -12.22
CA GLU A 258 -15.37 19.32 -13.45
C GLU A 258 -15.40 17.80 -13.15
N ILE A 259 -15.39 17.40 -11.87
CA ILE A 259 -15.43 16.02 -11.39
C ILE A 259 -16.77 15.76 -10.66
#